data_67c3f5914c6f2b926340ab923cb6aca6
#
_entry.id   67c3f5914c6f2b926340ab923cb6aca6
#
_cell.length_a   1.000
_cell.length_b   1.000
_cell.length_c   1.000
_cell.angle_alpha   90.00
_cell.angle_beta   90.00
_cell.angle_gamma   90.00
#
_symmetry.space_group_name_H-M   'P 1'
#
loop_
_entity.id
_entity.type
_entity.pdbx_description
1 polymer ?
#
loop_
_entity_poly.entity_id
_entity_poly.type
_entity_poly.pdbx_seq_one_letter_code
_entity_poly.pdbx_strand_id
1 'polypeptide(L)'
;PTYTFDPLAAPARAAGDLMSTSDTTVPAAAPAPSSLKTSERIAKLLIDAGRLTTEQLQYAQRVRAKLAGSRTLLAVLQKLGYVDEAGIQETLRTRRVSVPLGALLVEFGYITEADLGAALSRQKERPGAKLGEILVESQVIPQEVIYEVLSCQLGFPNATGLLYNLDPEVARLAPLKWCRQNECLPVGREGKQVVVAFHDP
;
A
#
# COMPACT_ATOMS: atom_id res chain seq x y z
N PRO A 1 -34.28 -8.27 -1.60
CA PRO A 1 -33.32 -9.25 -1.15
C PRO A 1 -32.23 -8.54 -0.37
N THR A 2 -32.32 -8.69 0.95
CA THR A 2 -31.40 -8.13 1.93
C THR A 2 -30.16 -9.03 1.96
N TYR A 3 -29.01 -8.52 1.53
CA TYR A 3 -27.72 -9.17 1.76
C TYR A 3 -27.22 -8.77 3.14
N THR A 4 -27.22 -9.71 4.06
CA THR A 4 -26.54 -9.61 5.36
C THR A 4 -25.07 -9.96 5.12
N PHE A 5 -24.18 -8.98 5.29
CA PHE A 5 -22.74 -9.16 5.27
C PHE A 5 -22.25 -9.48 6.68
N ASP A 6 -21.62 -10.64 6.86
CA ASP A 6 -21.00 -11.06 8.13
C ASP A 6 -19.53 -10.59 8.13
N PRO A 7 -19.13 -9.66 9.02
CA PRO A 7 -17.77 -9.11 9.04
C PRO A 7 -16.71 -10.03 9.64
N LEU A 8 -17.03 -11.29 9.99
CA LEU A 8 -16.11 -12.23 10.62
C LEU A 8 -15.72 -13.44 9.75
N ALA A 9 -16.17 -13.49 8.49
CA ALA A 9 -15.80 -14.57 7.58
C ALA A 9 -14.53 -14.21 6.82
N ALA A 10 -13.38 -14.48 7.41
CA ALA A 10 -12.13 -14.56 6.65
C ALA A 10 -12.24 -15.71 5.63
N PRO A 11 -11.84 -15.52 4.35
CA PRO A 11 -11.87 -16.60 3.38
C PRO A 11 -10.87 -17.68 3.77
N ALA A 12 -11.41 -18.83 4.20
CA ALA A 12 -10.64 -20.04 4.38
C ALA A 12 -10.04 -20.45 3.03
N ARG A 13 -8.71 -20.56 2.99
CA ARG A 13 -7.99 -21.18 1.88
C ARG A 13 -8.48 -22.62 1.74
N ALA A 14 -9.15 -22.90 0.64
CA ALA A 14 -9.43 -24.26 0.20
C ALA A 14 -8.09 -24.94 -0.13
N ALA A 15 -7.74 -25.94 0.66
CA ALA A 15 -6.75 -26.92 0.30
C ALA A 15 -7.37 -27.84 -0.77
N GLY A 16 -6.89 -27.75 -1.99
CA GLY A 16 -7.20 -28.65 -3.08
C GLY A 16 -5.90 -29.15 -3.68
N ASP A 17 -5.56 -30.38 -3.32
CA ASP A 17 -4.58 -31.24 -3.98
C ASP A 17 -4.72 -31.19 -5.50
N LEU A 18 -3.63 -30.93 -6.22
CA LEU A 18 -3.31 -31.56 -7.48
C LEU A 18 -1.80 -31.53 -7.69
N MET A 19 -1.21 -32.70 -7.56
CA MET A 19 0.11 -33.04 -8.08
C MET A 19 0.19 -32.71 -9.60
N SER A 20 1.22 -32.02 -10.04
CA SER A 20 2.08 -32.46 -11.13
C SER A 20 3.16 -31.42 -11.44
N THR A 21 4.35 -31.79 -11.17
CA THR A 21 5.64 -31.60 -11.89
C THR A 21 5.69 -30.50 -12.97
N SER A 22 6.44 -29.45 -12.68
CA SER A 22 7.56 -28.99 -13.53
C SER A 22 8.39 -28.02 -12.73
N ASP A 23 9.56 -28.47 -12.37
CA ASP A 23 10.69 -27.72 -11.83
C ASP A 23 11.14 -26.73 -12.92
N THR A 24 10.63 -25.50 -12.84
CA THR A 24 11.21 -24.37 -13.55
C THR A 24 11.64 -23.39 -12.48
N THR A 25 12.83 -23.61 -12.00
CA THR A 25 13.59 -22.64 -11.18
C THR A 25 13.78 -21.38 -12.02
N VAL A 26 12.83 -20.46 -11.92
CA VAL A 26 13.05 -19.09 -12.40
C VAL A 26 14.05 -18.47 -11.43
N PRO A 27 15.25 -18.06 -11.87
CA PRO A 27 16.19 -17.39 -11.02
C PRO A 27 15.53 -16.10 -10.52
N ALA A 28 15.43 -15.97 -9.19
CA ALA A 28 14.95 -14.76 -8.54
C ALA A 28 15.81 -13.59 -9.03
N ALA A 29 15.22 -12.71 -9.84
CA ALA A 29 15.89 -11.52 -10.31
C ALA A 29 16.32 -10.69 -9.11
N ALA A 30 17.59 -10.30 -9.09
CA ALA A 30 18.11 -9.41 -8.05
C ALA A 30 17.30 -8.10 -8.09
N PRO A 31 16.92 -7.51 -6.92
CA PRO A 31 16.13 -6.29 -6.87
C PRO A 31 16.83 -5.16 -7.63
N ALA A 32 16.06 -4.43 -8.44
CA ALA A 32 16.57 -3.32 -9.22
C ALA A 32 17.17 -2.23 -8.30
N PRO A 33 18.20 -1.49 -8.75
CA PRO A 33 18.91 -0.50 -7.92
C PRO A 33 17.99 0.65 -7.40
N SER A 34 16.81 0.82 -7.97
CA SER A 34 15.81 1.80 -7.50
C SER A 34 15.10 1.38 -6.21
N SER A 35 14.81 0.09 -6.02
CA SER A 35 14.16 -0.42 -4.80
C SER A 35 15.11 -0.38 -3.60
N LEU A 36 16.39 -0.67 -3.80
CA LEU A 36 17.39 -0.57 -2.73
C LEU A 36 17.45 0.83 -2.11
N LYS A 37 17.40 1.88 -2.95
CA LYS A 37 17.37 3.27 -2.48
C LYS A 37 16.09 3.60 -1.72
N THR A 38 14.97 3.03 -2.10
CA THR A 38 13.68 3.23 -1.43
C THR A 38 13.66 2.55 -0.07
N SER A 39 14.06 1.28 0.01
CA SER A 39 14.20 0.54 1.27
C SER A 39 15.09 1.26 2.28
N GLU A 40 16.24 1.77 1.83
CA GLU A 40 17.17 2.50 2.68
C GLU A 40 16.59 3.83 3.18
N ARG A 41 15.88 4.55 2.32
CA ARG A 41 15.18 5.80 2.72
C ARG A 41 14.13 5.53 3.78
N ILE A 42 13.30 4.51 3.60
CA ILE A 42 12.26 4.14 4.58
C ILE A 42 12.91 3.69 5.90
N ALA A 43 13.96 2.85 5.83
CA ALA A 43 14.69 2.42 7.03
C ALA A 43 15.29 3.60 7.80
N LYS A 44 15.84 4.61 7.12
CA LYS A 44 16.34 5.83 7.74
C LYS A 44 15.24 6.62 8.43
N LEU A 45 14.06 6.74 7.81
CA LEU A 45 12.91 7.40 8.43
C LEU A 45 12.41 6.68 9.69
N LEU A 46 12.45 5.35 9.70
CA LEU A 46 12.12 4.54 10.87
C LEU A 46 13.12 4.75 12.00
N ILE A 47 14.41 4.91 11.68
CA ILE A 47 15.46 5.25 12.67
C ILE A 47 15.21 6.65 13.22
N ASP A 48 14.97 7.64 12.36
CA ASP A 48 14.69 9.03 12.76
C ASP A 48 13.39 9.16 13.57
N ALA A 49 12.47 8.22 13.42
CA ALA A 49 11.24 8.11 14.21
C ALA A 49 11.44 7.30 15.52
N GLY A 50 12.64 6.78 15.77
CA GLY A 50 12.95 5.97 16.95
C GLY A 50 12.30 4.58 16.97
N ARG A 51 11.78 4.12 15.81
CA ARG A 51 11.11 2.81 15.68
C ARG A 51 12.05 1.69 15.25
N LEU A 52 13.25 2.03 14.78
CA LEU A 52 14.27 1.09 14.34
C LEU A 52 15.64 1.57 14.83
N THR A 53 16.48 0.67 15.30
CA THR A 53 17.87 0.99 15.64
C THR A 53 18.81 0.70 14.49
N THR A 54 19.96 1.37 14.47
CA THR A 54 20.99 1.12 13.43
C THR A 54 21.50 -0.32 13.49
N GLU A 55 21.59 -0.91 14.68
CA GLU A 55 22.03 -2.31 14.86
C GLU A 55 21.02 -3.29 14.26
N GLN A 56 19.71 -3.07 14.51
CA GLN A 56 18.63 -3.86 13.93
C GLN A 56 18.64 -3.77 12.40
N LEU A 57 18.86 -2.56 11.84
CA LEU A 57 18.97 -2.37 10.40
C LEU A 57 20.15 -3.17 9.82
N GLN A 58 21.34 -3.06 10.42
CA GLN A 58 22.52 -3.81 9.98
C GLN A 58 22.31 -5.33 10.07
N TYR A 59 21.63 -5.79 11.10
CA TYR A 59 21.29 -7.22 11.24
C TYR A 59 20.32 -7.66 10.13
N ALA A 60 19.26 -6.90 9.87
CA ALA A 60 18.30 -7.20 8.80
C ALA A 60 18.95 -7.19 7.41
N GLN A 61 19.89 -6.27 7.14
CA GLN A 61 20.66 -6.24 5.90
C GLN A 61 21.52 -7.51 5.72
N ARG A 62 22.16 -7.99 6.79
CA ARG A 62 22.93 -9.24 6.77
C ARG A 62 22.04 -10.46 6.53
N VAL A 63 20.87 -10.50 7.18
CA VAL A 63 19.88 -11.56 6.98
C VAL A 63 19.38 -11.56 5.54
N ARG A 64 19.04 -10.38 4.99
CA ARG A 64 18.60 -10.24 3.59
C ARG A 64 19.66 -10.72 2.61
N ALA A 65 20.92 -10.39 2.84
CA ALA A 65 22.04 -10.84 1.99
C ALA A 65 22.15 -12.38 1.96
N LYS A 66 21.91 -13.04 3.10
CA LYS A 66 21.90 -14.51 3.20
C LYS A 66 20.69 -15.16 2.51
N LEU A 67 19.56 -14.45 2.40
CA LEU A 67 18.35 -14.92 1.74
C LEU A 67 18.37 -14.73 0.21
N ALA A 68 19.55 -14.53 -0.38
CA ALA A 68 19.74 -14.33 -1.83
C ALA A 68 18.93 -13.18 -2.44
N GLY A 69 18.58 -12.17 -1.64
CA GLY A 69 17.94 -10.93 -2.13
C GLY A 69 16.48 -11.08 -2.59
N SER A 70 15.83 -12.24 -2.40
CA SER A 70 14.46 -12.48 -2.85
C SER A 70 13.38 -11.70 -2.07
N ARG A 71 13.75 -10.99 -1.00
CA ARG A 71 12.81 -10.24 -0.15
C ARG A 71 13.25 -8.79 -0.01
N THR A 72 12.26 -7.90 0.11
CA THR A 72 12.51 -6.49 0.41
C THR A 72 13.07 -6.34 1.83
N LEU A 73 13.78 -5.26 2.09
CA LEU A 73 14.34 -4.99 3.41
C LEU A 73 13.22 -4.84 4.47
N LEU A 74 12.12 -4.17 4.10
CA LEU A 74 10.96 -4.01 4.98
C LEU A 74 10.32 -5.35 5.34
N ALA A 75 10.14 -6.25 4.37
CA ALA A 75 9.63 -7.59 4.63
C ALA A 75 10.52 -8.39 5.59
N VAL A 76 11.84 -8.20 5.52
CA VAL A 76 12.79 -8.82 6.48
C VAL A 76 12.66 -8.21 7.86
N LEU A 77 12.57 -6.87 7.97
CA LEU A 77 12.37 -6.16 9.25
C LEU A 77 11.09 -6.55 9.95
N GLN A 78 9.98 -6.67 9.20
CA GLN A 78 8.69 -7.14 9.70
C GLN A 78 8.78 -8.60 10.18
N LYS A 79 9.42 -9.48 9.42
CA LYS A 79 9.57 -10.89 9.79
C LYS A 79 10.44 -11.09 11.03
N LEU A 80 11.41 -10.20 11.25
CA LEU A 80 12.23 -10.17 12.47
C LEU A 80 11.49 -9.54 13.67
N GLY A 81 10.29 -8.99 13.47
CA GLY A 81 9.51 -8.34 14.51
C GLY A 81 10.10 -7.01 14.97
N TYR A 82 11.00 -6.40 14.19
CA TYR A 82 11.61 -5.12 14.54
C TYR A 82 10.71 -3.93 14.24
N VAL A 83 9.84 -4.06 13.23
CA VAL A 83 8.87 -3.03 12.85
C VAL A 83 7.57 -3.73 12.46
N ASP A 84 6.46 -3.20 12.91
CA ASP A 84 5.12 -3.61 12.50
C ASP A 84 4.64 -2.77 11.32
N GLU A 85 3.68 -3.29 10.57
CA GLU A 85 3.13 -2.60 9.40
C GLU A 85 2.50 -1.26 9.76
N ALA A 86 1.74 -1.21 10.86
CA ALA A 86 1.13 0.02 11.36
C ALA A 86 2.17 1.09 11.70
N GLY A 87 3.31 0.70 12.26
CA GLY A 87 4.42 1.61 12.55
C GLY A 87 5.12 2.15 11.32
N ILE A 88 5.25 1.33 10.27
CA ILE A 88 5.76 1.78 8.98
C ILE A 88 4.81 2.80 8.36
N GLN A 89 3.52 2.46 8.28
CA GLN A 89 2.48 3.32 7.72
C GLN A 89 2.41 4.65 8.46
N GLU A 90 2.38 4.64 9.80
CA GLU A 90 2.34 5.85 10.61
C GLU A 90 3.59 6.72 10.41
N THR A 91 4.77 6.11 10.29
CA THR A 91 6.01 6.86 10.04
C THR A 91 5.99 7.53 8.67
N LEU A 92 5.57 6.82 7.63
CA LEU A 92 5.44 7.37 6.27
C LEU A 92 4.42 8.51 6.23
N ARG A 93 3.26 8.31 6.86
CA ARG A 93 2.19 9.31 6.96
C ARG A 93 2.66 10.58 7.66
N THR A 94 3.29 10.45 8.82
CA THR A 94 3.74 11.60 9.64
C THR A 94 4.84 12.40 8.94
N ARG A 95 5.73 11.73 8.22
CA ARG A 95 6.88 12.37 7.57
C ARG A 95 6.59 12.87 6.15
N ARG A 96 5.40 12.63 5.60
CA ARG A 96 4.98 13.02 4.22
C ARG A 96 6.05 12.68 3.19
N VAL A 97 6.44 11.42 3.15
CA VAL A 97 7.57 10.99 2.33
C VAL A 97 7.17 10.88 0.87
N SER A 98 7.83 11.62 0.00
CA SER A 98 7.68 11.48 -1.45
C SER A 98 8.39 10.20 -1.94
N VAL A 99 7.73 9.06 -1.75
CA VAL A 99 8.14 7.78 -2.34
C VAL A 99 7.12 7.41 -3.41
N PRO A 100 7.54 7.02 -4.62
CA PRO A 100 6.61 6.62 -5.68
C PRO A 100 5.71 5.45 -5.23
N LEU A 101 4.43 5.49 -5.60
CA LEU A 101 3.44 4.45 -5.28
C LEU A 101 3.94 3.04 -5.63
N GLY A 102 4.45 2.85 -6.85
CA GLY A 102 4.96 1.55 -7.29
C GLY A 102 6.10 1.02 -6.43
N ALA A 103 6.99 1.89 -5.97
CA ALA A 103 8.08 1.49 -5.08
C ALA A 103 7.57 1.08 -3.69
N LEU A 104 6.55 1.76 -3.14
CA LEU A 104 5.91 1.36 -1.88
C LEU A 104 5.21 0.01 -2.00
N LEU A 105 4.47 -0.21 -3.09
CA LEU A 105 3.80 -1.48 -3.35
C LEU A 105 4.76 -2.67 -3.41
N VAL A 106 5.94 -2.48 -4.02
CA VAL A 106 7.00 -3.51 -4.04
C VAL A 106 7.60 -3.70 -2.65
N GLU A 107 7.88 -2.61 -1.93
CA GLU A 107 8.48 -2.69 -0.58
C GLU A 107 7.58 -3.37 0.44
N PHE A 108 6.28 -3.12 0.38
CA PHE A 108 5.30 -3.84 1.20
C PHE A 108 5.04 -5.28 0.74
N GLY A 109 5.54 -5.66 -0.45
CA GLY A 109 5.39 -7.01 -0.99
C GLY A 109 4.03 -7.28 -1.61
N TYR A 110 3.26 -6.25 -1.92
CA TYR A 110 1.96 -6.38 -2.61
C TYR A 110 2.14 -6.76 -4.09
N ILE A 111 3.21 -6.28 -4.73
CA ILE A 111 3.57 -6.61 -6.11
C ILE A 111 5.05 -6.95 -6.22
N THR A 112 5.44 -7.64 -7.30
CA THR A 112 6.84 -7.86 -7.64
C THR A 112 7.40 -6.72 -8.50
N GLU A 113 8.73 -6.63 -8.60
CA GLU A 113 9.37 -5.69 -9.53
C GLU A 113 9.01 -5.97 -11.00
N ALA A 114 8.76 -7.23 -11.34
CA ALA A 114 8.31 -7.63 -12.67
C ALA A 114 6.91 -7.09 -12.97
N ASP A 115 5.98 -7.18 -12.00
CA ASP A 115 4.63 -6.63 -12.12
C ASP A 115 4.67 -5.12 -12.29
N LEU A 116 5.51 -4.44 -11.49
CA LEU A 116 5.72 -2.99 -11.61
C LEU A 116 6.26 -2.63 -12.98
N GLY A 117 7.26 -3.36 -13.48
CA GLY A 117 7.84 -3.15 -14.81
C GLY A 117 6.81 -3.31 -15.93
N ALA A 118 5.98 -4.36 -15.86
CA ALA A 118 4.89 -4.59 -16.80
C ALA A 118 3.83 -3.46 -16.76
N ALA A 119 3.43 -3.03 -15.57
CA ALA A 119 2.47 -1.94 -15.39
C ALA A 119 3.00 -0.60 -15.92
N LEU A 120 4.28 -0.27 -15.66
CA LEU A 120 4.92 0.94 -16.19
C LEU A 120 5.05 0.91 -17.72
N SER A 121 5.29 -0.24 -18.32
CA SER A 121 5.29 -0.40 -19.77
C SER A 121 3.91 -0.12 -20.37
N ARG A 122 2.85 -0.67 -19.78
CA ARG A 122 1.46 -0.38 -20.18
C ARG A 122 1.09 1.08 -19.98
N GLN A 123 1.59 1.71 -18.93
CA GLN A 123 1.37 3.14 -18.68
C GLN A 123 1.94 4.03 -19.79
N LYS A 124 3.10 3.67 -20.34
CA LYS A 124 3.70 4.38 -21.47
C LYS A 124 2.85 4.28 -22.75
N GLU A 125 2.16 3.15 -22.94
CA GLU A 125 1.27 2.91 -24.08
C GLU A 125 -0.09 3.62 -23.91
N ARG A 126 -0.47 3.99 -22.67
CA ARG A 126 -1.73 4.66 -22.34
C ARG A 126 -1.46 5.99 -21.61
N PRO A 127 -1.12 7.07 -22.35
CA PRO A 127 -0.86 8.39 -21.75
C PRO A 127 -2.06 8.88 -20.93
N GLY A 128 -1.82 9.28 -19.68
CA GLY A 128 -2.87 9.75 -18.76
C GLY A 128 -3.43 8.67 -17.83
N ALA A 129 -3.19 7.37 -18.07
CA ALA A 129 -3.61 6.32 -17.13
C ALA A 129 -2.74 6.34 -15.87
N LYS A 130 -3.38 6.19 -14.70
CA LYS A 130 -2.68 6.12 -13.42
C LYS A 130 -2.14 4.70 -13.20
N LEU A 131 -0.95 4.59 -12.59
CA LEU A 131 -0.32 3.28 -12.31
C LEU A 131 -1.23 2.36 -11.49
N GLY A 132 -1.94 2.93 -10.49
CA GLY A 132 -2.88 2.19 -9.67
C GLY A 132 -4.03 1.58 -10.46
N GLU A 133 -4.61 2.33 -11.41
CA GLU A 133 -5.67 1.86 -12.30
C GLU A 133 -5.21 0.66 -13.14
N ILE A 134 -4.00 0.76 -13.72
CA ILE A 134 -3.42 -0.31 -14.54
C ILE A 134 -3.19 -1.59 -13.74
N LEU A 135 -2.72 -1.47 -12.50
CA LEU A 135 -2.50 -2.62 -11.62
C LEU A 135 -3.81 -3.30 -11.23
N VAL A 136 -4.86 -2.53 -10.97
CA VAL A 136 -6.21 -3.04 -10.64
C VAL A 136 -6.86 -3.67 -11.88
N GLU A 137 -6.84 -3.00 -13.03
CA GLU A 137 -7.35 -3.55 -14.30
C GLU A 137 -6.65 -4.86 -14.70
N SER A 138 -5.36 -4.97 -14.41
CA SER A 138 -4.56 -6.17 -14.64
C SER A 138 -4.79 -7.27 -13.61
N GLN A 139 -5.67 -7.04 -12.60
CA GLN A 139 -5.96 -7.97 -11.50
C GLN A 139 -4.72 -8.39 -10.69
N VAL A 140 -3.68 -7.56 -10.69
CA VAL A 140 -2.46 -7.80 -9.92
C VAL A 140 -2.70 -7.55 -8.43
N ILE A 141 -3.44 -6.47 -8.11
CA ILE A 141 -3.82 -6.10 -6.74
C ILE A 141 -5.24 -5.53 -6.71
N PRO A 142 -5.97 -5.68 -5.61
CA PRO A 142 -7.26 -5.05 -5.41
C PRO A 142 -7.14 -3.54 -5.16
N GLN A 143 -8.20 -2.80 -5.46
CA GLN A 143 -8.23 -1.34 -5.36
C GLN A 143 -8.02 -0.84 -3.93
N GLU A 144 -8.48 -1.59 -2.94
CA GLU A 144 -8.34 -1.28 -1.51
C GLU A 144 -6.87 -1.12 -1.10
N VAL A 145 -5.99 -1.98 -1.65
CA VAL A 145 -4.54 -1.92 -1.40
C VAL A 145 -3.94 -0.64 -1.96
N ILE A 146 -4.40 -0.19 -3.14
CA ILE A 146 -3.96 1.09 -3.71
C ILE A 146 -4.31 2.24 -2.77
N TYR A 147 -5.55 2.29 -2.26
CA TYR A 147 -5.97 3.36 -1.33
C TYR A 147 -5.20 3.33 -0.02
N GLU A 148 -4.90 2.16 0.51
CA GLU A 148 -4.11 2.00 1.72
C GLU A 148 -2.70 2.56 1.54
N VAL A 149 -2.01 2.17 0.47
CA VAL A 149 -0.64 2.65 0.19
C VAL A 149 -0.63 4.13 -0.19
N LEU A 150 -1.64 4.64 -0.91
CA LEU A 150 -1.80 6.08 -1.18
C LEU A 150 -2.00 6.86 0.13
N SER A 151 -2.80 6.37 1.06
CA SER A 151 -2.99 7.01 2.37
C SER A 151 -1.66 7.16 3.12
N CYS A 152 -0.80 6.14 3.04
CA CYS A 152 0.55 6.20 3.61
C CYS A 152 1.44 7.21 2.88
N GLN A 153 1.40 7.24 1.55
CA GLN A 153 2.21 8.12 0.71
C GLN A 153 1.84 9.60 0.91
N LEU A 154 0.54 9.89 0.93
CA LEU A 154 0.02 11.25 0.98
C LEU A 154 -0.11 11.79 2.41
N GLY A 155 -0.04 10.92 3.40
CA GLY A 155 -0.18 11.27 4.81
C GLY A 155 -1.61 11.57 5.23
N PHE A 156 -2.61 11.10 4.45
CA PHE A 156 -4.02 11.20 4.79
C PHE A 156 -4.56 9.85 5.27
N PRO A 157 -5.40 9.81 6.31
CA PRO A 157 -6.01 8.57 6.77
C PRO A 157 -6.99 8.04 5.72
N ASN A 158 -7.08 6.71 5.58
CA ASN A 158 -8.09 6.08 4.75
C ASN A 158 -9.48 6.30 5.37
N ALA A 159 -10.38 6.90 4.60
CA ALA A 159 -11.72 7.27 5.05
C ALA A 159 -12.78 6.18 4.78
N THR A 160 -12.42 5.01 4.26
CA THR A 160 -13.38 3.95 3.89
C THR A 160 -14.26 3.57 5.08
N GLY A 161 -13.71 3.46 6.28
CA GLY A 161 -14.48 3.16 7.50
C GLY A 161 -15.51 4.23 7.88
N LEU A 162 -15.25 5.50 7.55
CA LEU A 162 -16.17 6.61 7.85
C LEU A 162 -17.40 6.61 6.93
N LEU A 163 -17.29 6.03 5.72
CA LEU A 163 -18.39 6.01 4.76
C LEU A 163 -19.55 5.09 5.20
N TYR A 164 -19.28 4.10 6.04
CA TYR A 164 -20.32 3.20 6.56
C TYR A 164 -21.23 3.86 7.60
N ASN A 165 -20.77 4.90 8.28
CA ASN A 165 -21.50 5.63 9.32
C ASN A 165 -21.64 7.12 8.97
N LEU A 166 -21.87 7.42 7.69
CA LEU A 166 -21.98 8.79 7.20
C LEU A 166 -23.20 9.49 7.81
N ASP A 167 -22.96 10.61 8.50
CA ASP A 167 -24.03 11.49 8.98
C ASP A 167 -24.66 12.25 7.80
N PRO A 168 -25.98 12.06 7.52
CA PRO A 168 -26.65 12.77 6.43
C PRO A 168 -26.59 14.29 6.54
N GLU A 169 -26.55 14.86 7.75
CA GLU A 169 -26.44 16.30 7.97
C GLU A 169 -25.06 16.80 7.53
N VAL A 170 -24.01 16.03 7.79
CA VAL A 170 -22.65 16.38 7.34
C VAL A 170 -22.51 16.23 5.83
N ALA A 171 -23.07 15.18 5.24
CA ALA A 171 -23.05 14.95 3.80
C ALA A 171 -23.73 16.09 3.00
N ARG A 172 -24.73 16.77 3.59
CA ARG A 172 -25.44 17.89 3.00
C ARG A 172 -24.71 19.24 3.09
N LEU A 173 -23.59 19.31 3.80
CA LEU A 173 -22.81 20.56 3.94
C LEU A 173 -22.22 21.07 2.61
N ALA A 174 -22.09 20.20 1.62
CA ALA A 174 -21.67 20.57 0.28
C ALA A 174 -22.70 20.16 -0.78
N PRO A 175 -22.94 20.99 -1.82
CA PRO A 175 -23.84 20.63 -2.92
C PRO A 175 -23.36 19.38 -3.65
N LEU A 176 -24.27 18.43 -3.92
CA LEU A 176 -23.98 17.18 -4.61
C LEU A 176 -23.25 17.37 -5.95
N LYS A 177 -23.62 18.41 -6.70
CA LYS A 177 -22.96 18.75 -7.97
C LYS A 177 -21.48 19.06 -7.76
N TRP A 178 -21.16 19.85 -6.71
CA TRP A 178 -19.80 20.22 -6.36
C TRP A 178 -18.99 18.97 -5.90
N CYS A 179 -19.60 18.13 -5.07
CA CYS A 179 -18.98 16.88 -4.62
C CYS A 179 -18.60 15.97 -5.79
N ARG A 180 -19.52 15.80 -6.77
CA ARG A 180 -19.25 14.99 -7.96
C ARG A 180 -18.18 15.58 -8.86
N GLN A 181 -18.14 16.91 -9.02
CA GLN A 181 -17.12 17.58 -9.85
C GLN A 181 -15.72 17.49 -9.24
N ASN A 182 -15.61 17.44 -7.92
CA ASN A 182 -14.34 17.40 -7.20
C ASN A 182 -14.04 16.02 -6.61
N GLU A 183 -14.83 15.01 -6.95
CA GLU A 183 -14.68 13.63 -6.47
C GLU A 183 -14.46 13.56 -4.95
N CYS A 184 -15.25 14.31 -4.20
CA CYS A 184 -15.12 14.44 -2.76
C CYS A 184 -16.46 14.37 -2.03
N LEU A 185 -16.43 14.04 -0.72
CA LEU A 185 -17.62 13.96 0.12
C LEU A 185 -17.31 14.44 1.54
N PRO A 186 -18.13 15.34 2.12
CA PRO A 186 -18.06 15.62 3.55
C PRO A 186 -18.44 14.37 4.36
N VAL A 187 -17.56 13.94 5.26
CA VAL A 187 -17.70 12.67 5.99
C VAL A 187 -17.74 12.84 7.52
N GLY A 188 -17.36 14.01 8.02
CA GLY A 188 -17.36 14.26 9.46
C GLY A 188 -17.19 15.72 9.82
N ARG A 189 -17.24 16.01 11.12
CA ARG A 189 -16.94 17.31 11.71
C ARG A 189 -15.97 17.15 12.87
N GLU A 190 -14.96 18.01 12.90
CA GLU A 190 -14.05 18.17 14.02
C GLU A 190 -14.11 19.62 14.50
N GLY A 191 -14.91 19.87 15.52
CA GLY A 191 -15.20 21.21 16.00
C GLY A 191 -15.86 22.09 14.94
N LYS A 192 -15.14 23.12 14.46
CA LYS A 192 -15.62 24.02 13.40
C LYS A 192 -15.20 23.59 11.99
N GLN A 193 -14.37 22.56 11.87
CA GLN A 193 -13.85 22.08 10.60
C GLN A 193 -14.70 20.93 10.06
N VAL A 194 -14.85 20.88 8.76
CA VAL A 194 -15.51 19.78 8.04
C VAL A 194 -14.43 18.85 7.51
N VAL A 195 -14.53 17.58 7.86
CA VAL A 195 -13.67 16.52 7.32
C VAL A 195 -14.24 16.11 5.97
N VAL A 196 -13.42 16.16 4.92
CA VAL A 196 -13.82 15.83 3.55
C VAL A 196 -12.97 14.66 3.07
N ALA A 197 -13.62 13.60 2.58
CA ALA A 197 -12.97 12.50 1.89
C ALA A 197 -12.84 12.82 0.40
N PHE A 198 -11.67 12.53 -0.18
CA PHE A 198 -11.40 12.65 -1.61
C PHE A 198 -11.14 11.27 -2.20
N HIS A 199 -11.50 11.10 -3.47
CA HIS A 199 -11.17 9.88 -4.22
C HIS A 199 -9.68 9.86 -4.57
N ASP A 200 -9.15 11.02 -4.98
CA ASP A 200 -7.74 11.21 -5.33
C ASP A 200 -7.36 12.66 -4.99
N PRO A 201 -6.65 12.89 -3.87
CA PRO A 201 -6.31 14.22 -3.39
C PRO A 201 -5.16 14.88 -4.14
#